data_93d65881e5110992a302253edbc5b676
#
_entry.id   93d65881e5110992a302253edbc5b676
#
_cell.length_a   1.000
_cell.length_b   1.000
_cell.length_c   1.000
_cell.angle_alpha   90.00
_cell.angle_beta   90.00
_cell.angle_gamma   90.00
#
_symmetry.space_group_name_H-M   'P 1'
#
loop_
_entity.id
_entity.type
_entity.pdbx_description
1 polymer ?
#
loop_
_entity_poly.entity_id
_entity_poly.type
_entity_poly.pdbx_seq_one_letter_code
_entity_poly.pdbx_strand_id
1 'polypeptide(L)' 'YDENFDPIEDIQSDIEFSNWLDIIDETIEDGLPIPQAIDTLHLIIKNLVEKEYYEWCIIVKNKIDNLESQLKRQD' A
#
# COMPACT_ATOMS: atom_id res chain seq x y z
N TYR A 1 -2.88 3.28 -23.41
CA TYR A 1 -3.49 3.16 -22.09
C TYR A 1 -3.42 1.72 -21.57
N ASP A 2 -2.94 1.55 -20.39
CA ASP A 2 -2.78 0.23 -19.80
C ASP A 2 -3.86 -0.02 -18.74
N GLU A 3 -4.77 -0.94 -19.03
CA GLU A 3 -5.86 -1.28 -18.13
C GLU A 3 -5.39 -2.05 -16.92
N ASN A 4 -4.21 -2.63 -16.99
CA ASN A 4 -3.67 -3.47 -15.95
C ASN A 4 -2.54 -2.77 -15.22
N PHE A 5 -2.78 -1.53 -14.81
CA PHE A 5 -1.78 -0.79 -14.07
C PHE A 5 -1.34 -1.60 -12.85
N ASP A 6 -0.05 -1.84 -12.75
CA ASP A 6 0.51 -2.64 -11.67
C ASP A 6 1.78 -1.94 -11.17
N PRO A 7 1.68 -1.14 -10.10
CA PRO A 7 2.85 -0.42 -9.59
C PRO A 7 3.95 -1.35 -9.08
N ILE A 8 3.62 -2.59 -8.78
CA ILE A 8 4.60 -3.56 -8.29
C ILE A 8 5.51 -4.05 -9.42
N GLU A 9 5.02 -4.02 -10.65
CA GLU A 9 5.78 -4.53 -11.79
C GLU A 9 7.11 -3.82 -11.98
N ASP A 10 7.16 -2.52 -11.67
CA ASP A 10 8.37 -1.72 -11.81
C ASP A 10 9.29 -1.79 -10.60
N ILE A 11 8.82 -2.40 -9.52
CA ILE A 11 9.61 -2.50 -8.29
C ILE A 11 10.50 -3.74 -8.36
N GLN A 12 11.81 -3.53 -8.31
CA GLN A 12 12.76 -4.61 -8.46
C GLN A 12 13.59 -4.88 -7.22
N SER A 13 13.39 -4.11 -6.15
CA SER A 13 14.15 -4.30 -4.92
C SER A 13 13.31 -3.88 -3.72
N ASP A 14 13.73 -4.38 -2.54
CA ASP A 14 13.07 -4.02 -1.29
C ASP A 14 13.21 -2.53 -1.01
N ILE A 15 14.29 -1.92 -1.43
CA ILE A 15 14.52 -0.48 -1.23
C ILE A 15 13.51 0.32 -2.02
N GLU A 16 13.26 -0.06 -3.27
CA GLU A 16 12.27 0.63 -4.09
C GLU A 16 10.88 0.46 -3.51
N PHE A 17 10.55 -0.72 -3.02
CA PHE A 17 9.26 -0.98 -2.40
C PHE A 17 9.09 -0.12 -1.16
N SER A 18 10.12 -0.01 -0.34
CA SER A 18 10.10 0.81 0.88
C SER A 18 9.89 2.27 0.54
N ASN A 19 10.59 2.77 -0.48
CA ASN A 19 10.42 4.15 -0.94
C ASN A 19 9.00 4.40 -1.43
N TRP A 20 8.43 3.43 -2.12
CA TRP A 20 7.06 3.54 -2.61
C TRP A 20 6.06 3.65 -1.46
N LEU A 21 6.26 2.87 -0.40
CA LEU A 21 5.42 2.96 0.78
C LEU A 21 5.55 4.32 1.47
N ASP A 22 6.76 4.87 1.51
CA ASP A 22 6.97 6.20 2.08
C ASP A 22 6.21 7.26 1.30
N ILE A 23 6.16 7.14 -0.01
CA ILE A 23 5.40 8.07 -0.85
C ILE A 23 3.92 8.00 -0.51
N ILE A 24 3.39 6.81 -0.27
CA ILE A 24 2.00 6.64 0.13
C ILE A 24 1.74 7.34 1.47
N ASP A 25 2.65 7.17 2.44
CA ASP A 25 2.52 7.83 3.73
C ASP A 25 2.49 9.35 3.59
N GLU A 26 3.37 9.90 2.76
CA GLU A 26 3.39 11.33 2.52
C GLU A 26 2.09 11.83 1.89
N THR A 27 1.54 11.03 0.98
CA THR A 27 0.28 11.38 0.34
C THR A 27 -0.85 11.42 1.35
N ILE A 28 -0.86 10.48 2.30
CA ILE A 28 -1.86 10.47 3.37
C ILE A 28 -1.73 11.70 4.25
N GLU A 29 -0.49 12.08 4.61
CA GLU A 29 -0.25 13.27 5.40
C GLU A 29 -0.68 14.55 4.67
N ASP A 30 -0.58 14.55 3.34
CA ASP A 30 -1.00 15.69 2.53
C ASP A 30 -2.52 15.81 2.41
N GLY A 31 -3.26 14.80 2.82
CA GLY A 31 -4.71 14.91 2.84
C GLY A 31 -5.48 13.76 2.20
N LEU A 32 -4.79 12.72 1.75
CA LEU A 32 -5.49 11.56 1.20
C LEU A 32 -6.32 10.90 2.30
N PRO A 33 -7.62 10.67 2.07
CA PRO A 33 -8.47 10.02 3.08
C PRO A 33 -7.95 8.62 3.42
N ILE A 34 -7.94 8.30 4.72
CA ILE A 34 -7.46 7.01 5.18
C ILE A 34 -8.23 5.84 4.56
N PRO A 35 -9.58 5.88 4.47
CA PRO A 35 -10.32 4.79 3.82
C PRO A 35 -9.87 4.54 2.39
N GLN A 36 -9.59 5.60 1.64
CA GLN A 36 -9.15 5.47 0.26
C GLN A 36 -7.76 4.85 0.20
N ALA A 37 -6.87 5.23 1.12
CA ALA A 37 -5.54 4.65 1.19
C ALA A 37 -5.62 3.15 1.49
N ILE A 38 -6.50 2.76 2.41
CA ILE A 38 -6.70 1.36 2.75
C ILE A 38 -7.15 0.55 1.54
N ASP A 39 -8.12 1.08 0.79
CA ASP A 39 -8.60 0.42 -0.42
C ASP A 39 -7.47 0.20 -1.42
N THR A 40 -6.65 1.22 -1.62
CA THR A 40 -5.50 1.13 -2.53
C THR A 40 -4.54 0.04 -2.08
N LEU A 41 -4.25 0.00 -0.78
CA LEU A 41 -3.33 -1.01 -0.24
C LEU A 41 -3.89 -2.42 -0.38
N HIS A 42 -5.21 -2.60 -0.26
CA HIS A 42 -5.83 -3.90 -0.48
C HIS A 42 -5.62 -4.38 -1.92
N LEU A 43 -5.75 -3.48 -2.89
CA LEU A 43 -5.50 -3.82 -4.30
C LEU A 43 -4.05 -4.24 -4.50
N ILE A 44 -3.14 -3.57 -3.82
CA ILE A 44 -1.72 -3.89 -3.92
C ILE A 44 -1.43 -5.27 -3.32
N ILE A 45 -2.05 -5.58 -2.19
CA ILE A 45 -1.89 -6.92 -1.59
C ILE A 45 -2.35 -7.99 -2.57
N LYS A 46 -3.47 -7.75 -3.24
CA LYS A 46 -3.97 -8.71 -4.22
C LYS A 46 -2.93 -8.96 -5.32
N ASN A 47 -2.30 -7.91 -5.82
CA ASN A 47 -1.25 -8.05 -6.83
C ASN A 47 -0.03 -8.78 -6.28
N LEU A 48 0.35 -8.47 -5.05
CA LEU A 48 1.49 -9.13 -4.42
C LEU A 48 1.25 -10.63 -4.23
N VAL A 49 0.03 -11.01 -3.83
CA VAL A 49 -0.32 -12.41 -3.68
C VAL A 49 -0.22 -13.13 -5.02
N GLU A 50 -0.69 -12.51 -6.08
CA GLU A 50 -0.61 -13.11 -7.42
C GLU A 50 0.82 -13.33 -7.86
N LYS A 51 1.73 -12.44 -7.43
CA LYS A 51 3.16 -12.54 -7.76
C LYS A 51 3.95 -13.33 -6.72
N GLU A 52 3.28 -13.79 -5.67
CA GLU A 52 3.88 -14.57 -4.58
C GLU A 52 4.92 -13.78 -3.77
N TYR A 53 4.77 -12.47 -3.69
CA TYR A 53 5.62 -11.61 -2.85
C TYR A 53 5.05 -11.53 -1.43
N TYR A 54 5.05 -12.66 -0.73
CA TYR A 54 4.40 -12.75 0.57
C TYR A 54 5.03 -11.86 1.64
N GLU A 55 6.32 -11.65 1.58
CA GLU A 55 7.00 -10.78 2.55
C GLU A 55 6.48 -9.34 2.44
N TRP A 56 6.29 -8.88 1.21
CA TRP A 56 5.78 -7.53 0.98
C TRP A 56 4.30 -7.44 1.39
N CYS A 57 3.58 -8.54 1.23
CA CYS A 57 2.19 -8.59 1.69
C CYS A 57 2.08 -8.32 3.19
N ILE A 58 2.99 -8.89 3.97
CA ILE A 58 3.01 -8.69 5.41
C ILE A 58 3.26 -7.22 5.74
N ILE A 59 4.21 -6.59 5.05
CA ILE A 59 4.52 -5.19 5.26
C ILE A 59 3.31 -4.31 4.95
N VAL A 60 2.66 -4.54 3.83
CA VAL A 60 1.50 -3.76 3.43
C VAL A 60 0.33 -3.99 4.39
N LYS A 61 0.14 -5.23 4.82
CA LYS A 61 -0.92 -5.55 5.76
C LYS A 61 -0.72 -4.82 7.09
N ASN A 62 0.51 -4.77 7.57
CA ASN A 62 0.82 -4.03 8.80
C ASN A 62 0.49 -2.55 8.64
N LYS A 63 0.77 -1.99 7.48
CA LYS A 63 0.43 -0.59 7.20
C LYS A 63 -1.08 -0.39 7.21
N ILE A 64 -1.83 -1.30 6.64
CA ILE A 64 -3.29 -1.24 6.66
C ILE A 64 -3.81 -1.26 8.10
N ASP A 65 -3.28 -2.15 8.93
CA ASP A 65 -3.67 -2.24 10.33
C ASP A 65 -3.42 -0.92 11.06
N ASN A 66 -2.28 -0.28 10.80
CA ASN A 66 -1.96 1.01 11.39
C ASN A 66 -2.96 2.07 10.96
N LEU A 67 -3.31 2.11 9.68
CA LEU A 67 -4.26 3.08 9.17
C LEU A 67 -5.66 2.85 9.75
N GLU A 68 -6.06 1.60 9.87
CA GLU A 68 -7.36 1.28 10.46
C GLU A 68 -7.42 1.71 11.93
N SER A 69 -6.32 1.54 12.67
CA SER A 69 -6.22 2.01 14.03
C SER A 69 -6.39 3.52 14.11
N GLN A 70 -5.75 4.24 13.22
CA GLN A 70 -5.88 5.69 13.17
C GLN A 70 -7.31 6.11 12.86
N LEU A 71 -7.95 5.39 11.96
CA LEU A 71 -9.33 5.68 11.58
C LEU A 71 -10.26 5.50 12.78
N LYS A 72 -10.06 4.46 13.56
CA LYS A 72 -10.86 4.21 14.76
C LYS A 72 -10.66 5.27 15.82
N ARG A 73 -9.48 5.84 15.91
CA ARG A 73 -9.16 6.87 16.90
C ARG A 73 -9.82 8.20 16.61
N GLN A 74 -10.23 8.41 15.38
CA GLN A 74 -10.84 9.67 14.98
C GLN A 74 -12.32 9.78 15.34
N ASP A 75 -12.88 8.74 15.86
CA ASP A 75 -14.28 8.76 16.32
C ASP A 75 -14.40 9.36 17.74
#